data_ce74e99bace0098454b0d2379afd8a3a
#
_entry.id   ce74e99bace0098454b0d2379afd8a3a
#
_cell.length_a   1.000
_cell.length_b   1.000
_cell.length_c   1.000
_cell.angle_alpha   90.00
_cell.angle_beta   90.00
_cell.angle_gamma   90.00
#
_symmetry.space_group_name_H-M   'P 1'
#
loop_
_entity.id
_entity.type
_entity.pdbx_description
1 polymer ?
#
loop_
_entity_poly.entity_id
_entity_poly.type
_entity_poly.pdbx_seq_one_letter_code
_entity_poly.pdbx_strand_id
1 'polypeptide(L)'
;PILLIKASWGGKSLMYDFRPPSAVDFKRTKAYADAKAKAEENLVKYKEALKNFPETEKKYASDLANHHEKMKTADEKTKKKLREPRKPKLPREPKSFSQDDAGYFWREMVEHVNGVLADPKKYHPDYDAGQGYEIAGFVWFQGFNDQFNPEYHGNYADNMKTFIKDVRTSFKTPNMPFVIGVLGTPRTKEKVDENAVSIAQREAAKHTIFRGNVLSVESYKDYSNFSHSVFEKGWPPHYHEWSTVGSDRPYHYLGSGAFFVRLGDSFANAMYKLRAHSN
;
A
#
# COMPACT_ATOMS: atom_id res chain seq x y z
N PRO A 1 -14.03 -26.96 1.21
CA PRO A 1 -12.99 -26.21 0.50
C PRO A 1 -13.01 -24.73 0.90
N ILE A 2 -11.87 -24.02 0.77
CA ILE A 2 -11.74 -22.60 1.08
C ILE A 2 -11.22 -21.88 -0.17
N LEU A 3 -11.92 -20.83 -0.61
CA LEU A 3 -11.47 -19.92 -1.65
C LEU A 3 -10.94 -18.61 -1.02
N LEU A 4 -9.70 -18.28 -1.29
CA LEU A 4 -9.10 -17.00 -0.90
C LEU A 4 -9.17 -16.01 -2.05
N ILE A 5 -9.91 -14.91 -1.86
CA ILE A 5 -10.00 -13.83 -2.83
C ILE A 5 -9.06 -12.71 -2.37
N LYS A 6 -8.05 -12.39 -3.18
CA LYS A 6 -7.06 -11.35 -2.87
C LYS A 6 -7.33 -10.10 -3.71
N ALA A 7 -7.58 -8.98 -3.05
CA ALA A 7 -7.66 -7.65 -3.64
C ALA A 7 -6.57 -6.77 -3.01
N SER A 8 -5.55 -6.39 -3.77
CA SER A 8 -4.42 -5.62 -3.24
C SER A 8 -3.78 -4.73 -4.30
N TRP A 9 -3.44 -3.50 -3.89
CA TRP A 9 -2.73 -2.51 -4.70
C TRP A 9 -1.68 -1.80 -3.85
N GLY A 10 -0.49 -1.60 -4.40
CA GLY A 10 0.61 -0.93 -3.71
C GLY A 10 0.39 0.58 -3.56
N GLY A 11 0.90 1.15 -2.49
CA GLY A 11 0.93 2.60 -2.29
C GLY A 11 -0.43 3.24 -2.03
N LYS A 12 -1.39 2.52 -1.43
CA LYS A 12 -2.76 2.99 -1.20
C LYS A 12 -3.03 3.32 0.26
N SER A 13 -3.88 4.32 0.50
CA SER A 13 -4.32 4.78 1.81
C SER A 13 -5.75 4.37 2.12
N LEU A 14 -6.10 4.28 3.41
CA LEU A 14 -7.49 4.12 3.83
C LEU A 14 -8.24 5.45 3.74
N MET A 15 -7.54 6.57 4.01
CA MET A 15 -8.16 7.89 4.01
C MET A 15 -8.70 8.32 2.65
N TYR A 16 -8.03 7.96 1.56
CA TYR A 16 -8.40 8.38 0.22
C TYR A 16 -8.72 7.21 -0.71
N ASP A 17 -7.77 6.31 -0.91
CA ASP A 17 -7.85 5.26 -1.93
C ASP A 17 -8.93 4.22 -1.63
N PHE A 18 -8.94 3.70 -0.39
CA PHE A 18 -9.94 2.74 0.10
C PHE A 18 -11.03 3.40 0.96
N ARG A 19 -11.27 4.70 0.75
CA ARG A 19 -12.26 5.41 1.55
C ARG A 19 -13.61 4.73 1.49
N PRO A 20 -14.19 4.32 2.64
CA PRO A 20 -15.50 3.67 2.66
C PRO A 20 -16.61 4.69 2.33
N PRO A 21 -17.67 4.26 1.63
CA PRO A 21 -18.71 5.17 1.12
C PRO A 21 -19.48 5.91 2.22
N SER A 22 -19.63 5.30 3.41
CA SER A 22 -20.30 5.94 4.55
C SER A 22 -19.39 6.85 5.37
N ALA A 23 -18.12 7.01 5.01
CA ALA A 23 -17.24 7.98 5.68
C ALA A 23 -17.71 9.41 5.38
N VAL A 24 -17.31 10.35 6.25
CA VAL A 24 -17.55 11.79 6.01
C VAL A 24 -17.13 12.17 4.60
N ASP A 25 -17.93 12.99 3.90
CA ASP A 25 -17.61 13.43 2.54
C ASP A 25 -16.17 13.95 2.46
N PHE A 26 -15.38 13.38 1.55
CA PHE A 26 -13.96 13.70 1.41
C PHE A 26 -13.72 15.19 1.12
N LYS A 27 -14.66 15.86 0.43
CA LYS A 27 -14.62 17.31 0.19
C LYS A 27 -14.56 18.16 1.46
N ARG A 28 -15.06 17.62 2.58
CA ARG A 28 -15.09 18.31 3.88
C ARG A 28 -13.81 18.09 4.69
N THR A 29 -12.87 17.33 4.17
CA THR A 29 -11.63 17.01 4.88
C THR A 29 -10.54 18.00 4.53
N LYS A 30 -9.63 18.23 5.47
CA LYS A 30 -8.41 18.99 5.20
C LYS A 30 -7.56 18.30 4.12
N ALA A 31 -7.55 16.96 4.10
CA ALA A 31 -6.85 16.16 3.10
C ALA A 31 -7.29 16.50 1.68
N TYR A 32 -8.58 16.76 1.46
CA TYR A 32 -9.07 17.22 0.16
C TYR A 32 -8.52 18.60 -0.19
N ALA A 33 -8.57 19.54 0.74
CA ALA A 33 -8.05 20.90 0.51
C ALA A 33 -6.55 20.88 0.19
N ASP A 34 -5.77 20.13 0.96
CA ASP A 34 -4.31 19.99 0.76
C ASP A 34 -3.99 19.30 -0.58
N ALA A 35 -4.71 18.24 -0.94
CA ALA A 35 -4.51 17.52 -2.19
C ALA A 35 -4.85 18.39 -3.41
N LYS A 36 -5.93 19.17 -3.32
CA LYS A 36 -6.34 20.11 -4.36
C LYS A 36 -5.28 21.21 -4.55
N ALA A 37 -4.84 21.84 -3.47
CA ALA A 37 -3.81 22.86 -3.52
C ALA A 37 -2.51 22.33 -4.14
N LYS A 38 -2.09 21.11 -3.76
CA LYS A 38 -0.89 20.46 -4.31
C LYS A 38 -1.04 20.13 -5.80
N ALA A 39 -2.22 19.73 -6.24
CA ALA A 39 -2.49 19.45 -7.65
C ALA A 39 -2.38 20.75 -8.49
N GLU A 40 -2.93 21.84 -7.97
CA GLU A 40 -2.83 23.17 -8.59
C GLU A 40 -1.36 23.63 -8.66
N GLU A 41 -0.59 23.51 -7.60
CA GLU A 41 0.85 23.80 -7.57
C GLU A 41 1.64 22.96 -8.59
N ASN A 42 1.37 21.66 -8.67
CA ASN A 42 2.03 20.78 -9.62
C ASN A 42 1.70 21.16 -11.07
N LEU A 43 0.47 21.56 -11.35
CA LEU A 43 0.07 22.04 -12.68
C LEU A 43 0.81 23.34 -13.06
N VAL A 44 0.99 24.25 -12.11
CA VAL A 44 1.78 25.48 -12.33
C VAL A 44 3.24 25.11 -12.64
N LYS A 45 3.85 24.26 -11.82
CA LYS A 45 5.24 23.79 -12.05
C LYS A 45 5.41 23.09 -13.40
N TYR A 46 4.43 22.27 -13.80
CA TYR A 46 4.45 21.60 -15.10
C TYR A 46 4.44 22.64 -16.26
N LYS A 47 3.51 23.61 -16.21
CA LYS A 47 3.42 24.66 -17.24
C LYS A 47 4.72 25.46 -17.35
N GLU A 48 5.33 25.78 -16.22
CA GLU A 48 6.59 26.49 -16.16
C GLU A 48 7.75 25.65 -16.70
N ALA A 49 7.83 24.38 -16.32
CA ALA A 49 8.82 23.45 -16.86
C ALA A 49 8.66 23.25 -18.36
N LEU A 50 7.42 23.16 -18.86
CA LEU A 50 7.14 23.05 -20.30
C LEU A 50 7.58 24.31 -21.06
N LYS A 51 7.30 25.50 -20.51
CA LYS A 51 7.74 26.78 -21.10
C LYS A 51 9.26 26.86 -21.19
N ASN A 52 9.98 26.38 -20.19
CA ASN A 52 11.43 26.45 -20.09
C ASN A 52 12.15 25.28 -20.79
N PHE A 53 11.40 24.28 -21.27
CA PHE A 53 11.97 23.06 -21.84
C PHE A 53 12.85 23.34 -23.10
N PRO A 54 12.46 24.24 -24.06
CA PRO A 54 13.31 24.56 -25.20
C PRO A 54 14.69 25.10 -24.82
N GLU A 55 14.77 25.95 -23.79
CA GLU A 55 16.04 26.45 -23.28
C GLU A 55 16.88 25.33 -22.62
N THR A 56 16.22 24.40 -21.94
CA THR A 56 16.88 23.23 -21.37
C THR A 56 17.46 22.32 -22.46
N GLU A 57 16.77 22.15 -23.60
CA GLU A 57 17.29 21.43 -24.76
C GLU A 57 18.48 22.11 -25.41
N LYS A 58 18.43 23.43 -25.59
CA LYS A 58 19.56 24.23 -26.11
C LYS A 58 20.78 24.09 -25.21
N LYS A 59 20.59 24.22 -23.90
CA LYS A 59 21.66 24.03 -22.93
C LYS A 59 22.27 22.63 -23.03
N TYR A 60 21.42 21.57 -23.08
CA TYR A 60 21.90 20.23 -23.28
C TYR A 60 22.74 20.06 -24.55
N ALA A 61 22.29 20.61 -25.67
CA ALA A 61 23.04 20.55 -26.92
C ALA A 61 24.40 21.20 -26.81
N SER A 62 24.49 22.38 -26.15
CA SER A 62 25.75 23.06 -25.87
C SER A 62 26.66 22.25 -24.94
N ASP A 63 26.13 21.72 -23.87
CA ASP A 63 26.89 20.91 -22.90
C ASP A 63 27.39 19.60 -23.54
N LEU A 64 26.61 18.98 -24.45
CA LEU A 64 26.98 17.79 -25.19
C LEU A 64 28.14 18.11 -26.18
N ALA A 65 28.05 19.21 -26.91
CA ALA A 65 29.12 19.68 -27.80
C ALA A 65 30.43 19.93 -27.01
N ASN A 66 30.34 20.62 -25.90
CA ASN A 66 31.47 20.85 -25.00
C ASN A 66 32.07 19.55 -24.44
N HIS A 67 31.22 18.59 -24.11
CA HIS A 67 31.65 17.27 -23.65
C HIS A 67 32.44 16.55 -24.76
N HIS A 68 31.95 16.55 -26.00
CA HIS A 68 32.62 15.91 -27.14
C HIS A 68 33.98 16.56 -27.43
N GLU A 69 34.08 17.90 -27.35
CA GLU A 69 35.40 18.58 -27.53
C GLU A 69 36.37 18.20 -26.40
N LYS A 70 35.92 18.18 -25.15
CA LYS A 70 36.76 17.71 -24.03
C LYS A 70 37.21 16.27 -24.19
N MET A 71 36.33 15.37 -24.69
CA MET A 71 36.68 13.97 -24.94
C MET A 71 37.77 13.81 -26.03
N LYS A 72 37.85 14.72 -27.04
CA LYS A 72 38.88 14.70 -28.07
C LYS A 72 40.28 15.07 -27.52
N THR A 73 40.33 15.99 -26.57
CA THR A 73 41.58 16.59 -26.09
C THR A 73 42.07 16.02 -24.76
N ALA A 74 41.23 15.30 -24.00
CA ALA A 74 41.58 14.79 -22.70
C ALA A 74 42.47 13.53 -22.75
N ASP A 75 43.31 13.37 -21.74
CA ASP A 75 44.05 12.10 -21.50
C ASP A 75 43.10 10.97 -21.06
N GLU A 76 43.56 9.73 -21.12
CA GLU A 76 42.77 8.51 -20.80
C GLU A 76 42.26 8.52 -19.37
N LYS A 77 42.94 9.09 -18.39
CA LYS A 77 42.52 9.18 -16.99
C LYS A 77 41.37 10.18 -16.83
N THR A 78 41.43 11.27 -17.55
CA THR A 78 40.37 12.31 -17.56
C THR A 78 39.14 11.85 -18.32
N LYS A 79 39.29 11.19 -19.49
CA LYS A 79 38.17 10.60 -20.25
C LYS A 79 37.31 9.66 -19.39
N LYS A 80 37.91 8.81 -18.56
CA LYS A 80 37.16 7.91 -17.66
C LYS A 80 36.33 8.61 -16.60
N LYS A 81 36.62 9.87 -16.30
CA LYS A 81 35.88 10.69 -15.32
C LYS A 81 34.83 11.58 -15.96
N LEU A 82 34.93 11.88 -17.25
CA LEU A 82 33.97 12.69 -17.98
C LEU A 82 32.66 11.91 -18.15
N ARG A 83 31.56 12.49 -17.67
CA ARG A 83 30.23 11.93 -17.84
C ARG A 83 29.48 12.70 -18.93
N GLU A 84 28.91 11.98 -19.86
CA GLU A 84 28.04 12.56 -20.88
C GLU A 84 26.82 13.23 -20.23
N PRO A 85 26.44 14.45 -20.64
CA PRO A 85 25.24 15.11 -20.18
C PRO A 85 24.00 14.27 -20.44
N ARG A 86 23.10 14.21 -19.48
CA ARG A 86 21.86 13.46 -19.64
C ARG A 86 20.86 14.24 -20.48
N LYS A 87 20.34 13.62 -21.53
CA LYS A 87 19.27 14.21 -22.34
C LYS A 87 18.07 14.57 -21.47
N PRO A 88 17.58 15.82 -21.50
CA PRO A 88 16.40 16.21 -20.77
C PRO A 88 15.17 15.44 -21.27
N LYS A 89 14.26 15.14 -20.36
CA LYS A 89 12.99 14.51 -20.69
C LYS A 89 11.91 15.58 -20.75
N LEU A 90 11.03 15.49 -21.73
CA LEU A 90 9.84 16.34 -21.79
C LEU A 90 9.07 16.24 -20.46
N PRO A 91 8.70 17.38 -19.85
CA PRO A 91 7.86 17.38 -18.66
C PRO A 91 6.58 16.59 -18.89
N ARG A 92 6.20 15.78 -17.92
CA ARG A 92 4.94 15.03 -17.98
C ARG A 92 3.85 15.81 -17.27
N GLU A 93 2.69 15.86 -17.90
CA GLU A 93 1.51 16.44 -17.27
C GLU A 93 1.19 15.71 -15.97
N PRO A 94 1.02 16.43 -14.85
CA PRO A 94 0.60 15.80 -13.60
C PRO A 94 -0.83 15.25 -13.75
N LYS A 95 -1.11 14.15 -13.06
CA LYS A 95 -2.49 13.65 -12.98
C LYS A 95 -3.37 14.73 -12.39
N SER A 96 -4.53 14.96 -13.02
CA SER A 96 -5.56 15.82 -12.46
C SER A 96 -6.02 15.20 -11.11
N PHE A 97 -6.24 16.06 -10.14
CA PHE A 97 -6.88 15.65 -8.90
C PHE A 97 -8.39 15.62 -9.10
N SER A 98 -9.00 14.46 -8.90
CA SER A 98 -10.45 14.30 -8.86
C SER A 98 -10.85 13.74 -7.51
N GLN A 99 -11.89 14.32 -6.93
CA GLN A 99 -12.50 13.75 -5.72
C GLN A 99 -13.25 12.45 -5.99
N ASP A 100 -13.69 12.25 -7.24
CA ASP A 100 -14.40 11.04 -7.65
C ASP A 100 -13.46 9.81 -7.61
N ASP A 101 -12.14 10.05 -7.56
CA ASP A 101 -11.14 9.03 -7.31
C ASP A 101 -11.07 8.60 -5.84
N ALA A 102 -11.61 9.40 -4.90
CA ALA A 102 -11.72 8.98 -3.51
C ALA A 102 -12.60 7.72 -3.41
N GLY A 103 -12.07 6.69 -2.73
CA GLY A 103 -12.71 5.38 -2.66
C GLY A 103 -12.70 4.57 -3.97
N TYR A 104 -11.88 4.96 -4.95
CA TYR A 104 -11.75 4.18 -6.19
C TYR A 104 -11.39 2.72 -5.89
N PHE A 105 -10.37 2.47 -5.08
CA PHE A 105 -9.94 1.12 -4.74
C PHE A 105 -10.90 0.38 -3.79
N TRP A 106 -11.75 1.10 -3.06
CA TRP A 106 -12.89 0.50 -2.40
C TRP A 106 -13.85 -0.13 -3.43
N ARG A 107 -14.24 0.62 -4.44
CA ARG A 107 -15.16 0.14 -5.50
C ARG A 107 -14.56 -1.03 -6.28
N GLU A 108 -13.31 -0.91 -6.70
CA GLU A 108 -12.56 -2.00 -7.38
C GLU A 108 -12.51 -3.27 -6.53
N MET A 109 -12.26 -3.15 -5.22
CA MET A 109 -12.24 -4.29 -4.30
C MET A 109 -13.59 -4.99 -4.25
N VAL A 110 -14.66 -4.22 -4.08
CA VAL A 110 -16.03 -4.78 -3.99
C VAL A 110 -16.43 -5.41 -5.33
N GLU A 111 -16.15 -4.76 -6.44
CA GLU A 111 -16.42 -5.30 -7.79
C GLU A 111 -15.63 -6.58 -8.06
N HIS A 112 -14.34 -6.61 -7.73
CA HIS A 112 -13.51 -7.78 -7.87
C HIS A 112 -14.03 -8.98 -7.07
N VAL A 113 -14.36 -8.77 -5.80
CA VAL A 113 -14.92 -9.84 -4.95
C VAL A 113 -16.25 -10.33 -5.51
N ASN A 114 -17.16 -9.43 -5.87
CA ASN A 114 -18.45 -9.79 -6.46
C ASN A 114 -18.29 -10.54 -7.79
N GLY A 115 -17.33 -10.15 -8.62
CA GLY A 115 -17.01 -10.84 -9.87
C GLY A 115 -16.55 -12.28 -9.67
N VAL A 116 -15.73 -12.53 -8.64
CA VAL A 116 -15.33 -13.91 -8.25
C VAL A 116 -16.51 -14.70 -7.71
N LEU A 117 -17.33 -14.09 -6.85
CA LEU A 117 -18.49 -14.72 -6.21
C LEU A 117 -19.65 -14.98 -7.19
N ALA A 118 -19.69 -14.30 -8.32
CA ALA A 118 -20.68 -14.55 -9.37
C ALA A 118 -20.48 -15.91 -10.08
N ASP A 119 -19.25 -16.40 -10.15
CA ASP A 119 -18.91 -17.69 -10.73
C ASP A 119 -17.78 -18.39 -9.96
N PRO A 120 -18.03 -18.88 -8.70
CA PRO A 120 -16.99 -19.51 -7.88
C PRO A 120 -16.41 -20.77 -8.51
N LYS A 121 -17.18 -21.48 -9.35
CA LYS A 121 -16.73 -22.70 -10.04
C LYS A 121 -15.52 -22.47 -10.94
N LYS A 122 -15.43 -21.29 -11.54
CA LYS A 122 -14.28 -20.87 -12.35
C LYS A 122 -12.98 -20.81 -11.55
N TYR A 123 -13.06 -20.51 -10.26
CA TYR A 123 -11.90 -20.26 -9.39
C TYR A 123 -11.61 -21.43 -8.43
N HIS A 124 -12.62 -22.27 -8.16
CA HIS A 124 -12.47 -23.43 -7.28
C HIS A 124 -13.14 -24.67 -7.91
N PRO A 125 -12.35 -25.67 -8.34
CA PRO A 125 -12.88 -26.82 -9.07
C PRO A 125 -13.86 -27.68 -8.24
N ASP A 126 -13.72 -27.67 -6.91
CA ASP A 126 -14.58 -28.45 -6.01
C ASP A 126 -15.82 -27.67 -5.53
N TYR A 127 -16.09 -26.51 -6.12
CA TYR A 127 -17.29 -25.75 -5.78
C TYR A 127 -18.56 -26.50 -6.22
N ASP A 128 -19.47 -26.66 -5.28
CA ASP A 128 -20.80 -27.25 -5.48
C ASP A 128 -21.87 -26.15 -5.44
N ALA A 129 -22.49 -25.90 -6.57
CA ALA A 129 -23.54 -24.87 -6.70
C ALA A 129 -24.80 -25.20 -5.89
N GLY A 130 -25.07 -26.49 -5.62
CA GLY A 130 -26.20 -26.92 -4.79
C GLY A 130 -26.01 -26.56 -3.31
N GLN A 131 -24.78 -26.50 -2.83
CA GLN A 131 -24.44 -26.07 -1.47
C GLN A 131 -24.22 -24.54 -1.37
N GLY A 132 -23.85 -23.90 -2.48
CA GLY A 132 -23.52 -22.48 -2.49
C GLY A 132 -22.18 -22.15 -1.81
N TYR A 133 -22.08 -20.94 -1.26
CA TYR A 133 -20.90 -20.49 -0.50
C TYR A 133 -21.33 -19.61 0.68
N GLU A 134 -20.45 -19.49 1.66
CA GLU A 134 -20.52 -18.47 2.71
C GLU A 134 -19.26 -17.58 2.67
N ILE A 135 -19.42 -16.32 3.01
CA ILE A 135 -18.25 -15.42 3.20
C ILE A 135 -17.78 -15.62 4.65
N ALA A 136 -16.73 -16.40 4.82
CA ALA A 136 -16.23 -16.86 6.10
C ALA A 136 -15.56 -15.78 6.95
N GLY A 137 -15.07 -14.70 6.32
CA GLY A 137 -14.44 -13.58 7.00
C GLY A 137 -13.66 -12.67 6.06
N PHE A 138 -13.11 -11.60 6.62
CA PHE A 138 -12.31 -10.60 5.91
C PHE A 138 -11.01 -10.33 6.66
N VAL A 139 -9.90 -10.23 5.93
CA VAL A 139 -8.60 -9.85 6.48
C VAL A 139 -8.16 -8.54 5.84
N TRP A 140 -7.84 -7.55 6.67
CA TRP A 140 -7.31 -6.25 6.25
C TRP A 140 -5.85 -6.10 6.67
N PHE A 141 -4.95 -5.91 5.72
CA PHE A 141 -3.54 -5.66 6.00
C PHE A 141 -3.03 -4.49 5.15
N GLN A 142 -3.17 -3.30 5.66
CA GLN A 142 -2.82 -2.03 5.02
C GLN A 142 -2.51 -0.98 6.11
N GLY A 143 -1.85 0.12 5.79
CA GLY A 143 -1.62 1.24 6.70
C GLY A 143 -0.34 2.03 6.43
N PHE A 144 0.56 1.50 5.60
CA PHE A 144 1.87 2.13 5.39
C PHE A 144 1.77 3.56 4.87
N ASN A 145 0.89 3.84 3.92
CA ASN A 145 0.78 5.18 3.33
C ASN A 145 0.09 6.18 4.27
N ASP A 146 -0.81 5.72 5.13
CA ASP A 146 -1.54 6.60 6.04
C ASP A 146 -0.64 7.16 7.14
N GLN A 147 0.47 6.50 7.50
CA GLN A 147 1.37 6.94 8.56
C GLN A 147 2.10 8.27 8.26
N PHE A 148 2.22 8.66 7.00
CA PHE A 148 3.01 9.83 6.59
C PHE A 148 2.22 11.15 6.60
N ASN A 149 0.91 11.10 6.83
CA ASN A 149 0.06 12.28 6.86
C ASN A 149 -0.70 12.34 8.20
N PRO A 150 -0.54 13.42 9.00
CA PRO A 150 -1.20 13.57 10.30
C PRO A 150 -2.72 13.44 10.23
N GLU A 151 -3.37 13.93 9.19
CA GLU A 151 -4.82 13.79 9.03
C GLU A 151 -5.20 12.35 8.67
N TYR A 152 -4.37 11.65 7.90
CA TYR A 152 -4.65 10.27 7.50
C TYR A 152 -4.62 9.34 8.71
N HIS A 153 -3.53 9.37 9.48
CA HIS A 153 -3.44 8.51 10.66
C HIS A 153 -4.36 8.97 11.79
N GLY A 154 -4.64 10.28 11.92
CA GLY A 154 -5.58 10.80 12.92
C GLY A 154 -7.03 10.37 12.69
N ASN A 155 -7.42 10.12 11.43
CA ASN A 155 -8.76 9.63 11.07
C ASN A 155 -8.80 8.10 10.83
N TYR A 156 -7.68 7.40 10.99
CA TYR A 156 -7.59 5.99 10.61
C TYR A 156 -8.55 5.10 11.39
N ALA A 157 -8.66 5.28 12.70
CA ALA A 157 -9.56 4.47 13.54
C ALA A 157 -11.02 4.63 13.13
N ASP A 158 -11.47 5.85 12.88
CA ASP A 158 -12.86 6.13 12.47
C ASP A 158 -13.15 5.62 11.05
N ASN A 159 -12.23 5.83 10.13
CA ASN A 159 -12.33 5.28 8.78
C ASN A 159 -12.33 3.75 8.80
N MET A 160 -11.54 3.12 9.67
CA MET A 160 -11.49 1.66 9.81
C MET A 160 -12.80 1.10 10.36
N LYS A 161 -13.38 1.76 11.37
CA LYS A 161 -14.69 1.37 11.91
C LYS A 161 -15.80 1.46 10.83
N THR A 162 -15.76 2.51 10.03
CA THR A 162 -16.69 2.69 8.91
C THR A 162 -16.43 1.66 7.81
N PHE A 163 -15.16 1.39 7.48
CA PHE A 163 -14.75 0.39 6.50
C PHE A 163 -15.29 -1.00 6.86
N ILE A 164 -15.16 -1.43 8.11
CA ILE A 164 -15.69 -2.73 8.57
C ILE A 164 -17.20 -2.82 8.36
N LYS A 165 -17.95 -1.76 8.72
CA LYS A 165 -19.41 -1.71 8.54
C LYS A 165 -19.78 -1.78 7.07
N ASP A 166 -19.13 -0.99 6.23
CA ASP A 166 -19.45 -0.91 4.80
C ASP A 166 -19.09 -2.21 4.06
N VAL A 167 -17.98 -2.85 4.42
CA VAL A 167 -17.62 -4.20 3.90
C VAL A 167 -18.71 -5.21 4.24
N ARG A 168 -19.15 -5.24 5.49
CA ARG A 168 -20.25 -6.13 5.93
C ARG A 168 -21.56 -5.86 5.20
N THR A 169 -21.88 -4.58 4.97
CA THR A 169 -23.06 -4.17 4.20
C THR A 169 -22.94 -4.58 2.74
N SER A 170 -21.81 -4.30 2.11
CA SER A 170 -21.57 -4.60 0.69
C SER A 170 -21.68 -6.09 0.38
N PHE A 171 -21.21 -6.94 1.30
CA PHE A 171 -21.27 -8.40 1.14
C PHE A 171 -22.48 -9.04 1.86
N LYS A 172 -23.41 -8.24 2.40
CA LYS A 172 -24.62 -8.71 3.08
C LYS A 172 -24.35 -9.70 4.23
N THR A 173 -23.24 -9.51 4.93
CA THR A 173 -22.78 -10.40 6.01
C THR A 173 -22.53 -9.55 7.28
N PRO A 174 -23.57 -9.16 8.02
CA PRO A 174 -23.49 -8.15 9.09
C PRO A 174 -22.56 -8.55 10.25
N ASN A 175 -22.42 -9.83 10.53
CA ASN A 175 -21.56 -10.35 11.60
C ASN A 175 -20.26 -10.97 11.09
N MET A 176 -19.90 -10.74 9.83
CA MET A 176 -18.71 -11.33 9.23
C MET A 176 -17.47 -11.11 10.13
N PRO A 177 -16.75 -12.17 10.50
CA PRO A 177 -15.47 -12.08 11.19
C PRO A 177 -14.49 -11.20 10.43
N PHE A 178 -13.79 -10.31 11.17
CA PHE A 178 -12.88 -9.36 10.54
C PHE A 178 -11.54 -9.34 11.30
N VAL A 179 -10.43 -9.52 10.60
CA VAL A 179 -9.09 -9.51 11.16
C VAL A 179 -8.32 -8.32 10.62
N ILE A 180 -7.77 -7.51 11.50
CA ILE A 180 -6.91 -6.37 11.15
C ILE A 180 -5.46 -6.74 11.42
N GLY A 181 -4.62 -6.77 10.38
CA GLY A 181 -3.18 -6.83 10.54
C GLY A 181 -2.64 -5.46 10.99
N VAL A 182 -2.11 -5.41 12.21
CA VAL A 182 -1.47 -4.20 12.74
C VAL A 182 -0.19 -3.93 11.99
N LEU A 183 0.02 -2.69 11.54
CA LEU A 183 1.22 -2.28 10.82
C LEU A 183 2.47 -2.52 11.67
N GLY A 184 3.32 -3.43 11.24
CA GLY A 184 4.53 -3.87 11.96
C GLY A 184 5.84 -3.45 11.30
N THR A 185 5.81 -2.50 10.36
CA THR A 185 7.01 -2.03 9.65
C THR A 185 8.10 -1.45 10.56
N PRO A 186 7.79 -0.85 11.72
CA PRO A 186 8.82 -0.44 12.69
C PRO A 186 9.58 -1.61 13.35
N ARG A 187 9.11 -2.85 13.22
CA ARG A 187 9.73 -4.14 13.59
C ARG A 187 9.76 -4.47 15.08
N THR A 188 9.97 -3.52 15.95
CA THR A 188 10.00 -3.77 17.39
C THR A 188 8.70 -3.33 18.06
N LYS A 189 8.38 -3.99 19.17
CA LYS A 189 7.16 -3.69 19.92
C LYS A 189 7.08 -2.22 20.31
N GLU A 190 8.18 -1.67 20.82
CA GLU A 190 8.25 -0.29 21.30
C GLU A 190 7.92 0.70 20.19
N LYS A 191 8.55 0.54 19.02
CA LYS A 191 8.31 1.42 17.87
C LYS A 191 6.92 1.24 17.25
N VAL A 192 6.37 0.03 17.29
CA VAL A 192 5.00 -0.22 16.81
C VAL A 192 3.97 0.37 17.77
N ASP A 193 4.28 0.39 19.07
CA ASP A 193 3.42 1.02 20.08
C ASP A 193 3.40 2.56 19.99
N GLU A 194 4.41 3.16 19.38
CA GLU A 194 4.48 4.60 19.09
C GLU A 194 3.87 4.96 17.70
N ASN A 195 3.65 3.99 16.82
CA ASN A 195 3.14 4.24 15.48
C ASN A 195 1.65 4.55 15.50
N ALA A 196 1.27 5.75 15.04
CA ALA A 196 -0.10 6.25 15.08
C ALA A 196 -1.11 5.34 14.34
N VAL A 197 -0.73 4.77 13.19
CA VAL A 197 -1.60 3.84 12.44
C VAL A 197 -1.77 2.53 13.21
N SER A 198 -0.71 1.99 13.79
CA SER A 198 -0.78 0.76 14.59
C SER A 198 -1.66 0.93 15.82
N ILE A 199 -1.58 2.09 16.48
CA ILE A 199 -2.46 2.46 17.61
C ILE A 199 -3.91 2.50 17.12
N ALA A 200 -4.20 3.21 16.03
CA ALA A 200 -5.53 3.37 15.47
C ALA A 200 -6.15 2.02 15.01
N GLN A 201 -5.36 1.11 14.47
CA GLN A 201 -5.79 -0.23 14.09
C GLN A 201 -6.22 -1.06 15.31
N ARG A 202 -5.46 -1.01 16.39
CA ARG A 202 -5.81 -1.68 17.66
C ARG A 202 -7.05 -1.06 18.31
N GLU A 203 -7.17 0.28 18.26
CA GLU A 203 -8.33 1.00 18.74
C GLU A 203 -9.60 0.57 18.00
N ALA A 204 -9.56 0.54 16.66
CA ALA A 204 -10.69 0.11 15.86
C ALA A 204 -11.12 -1.32 16.20
N ALA A 205 -10.15 -2.25 16.35
CA ALA A 205 -10.44 -3.64 16.69
C ALA A 205 -11.06 -3.81 18.08
N LYS A 206 -10.68 -2.97 19.05
CA LYS A 206 -11.18 -3.02 20.45
C LYS A 206 -12.51 -2.31 20.65
N HIS A 207 -13.03 -1.62 19.63
CA HIS A 207 -14.27 -0.86 19.78
C HIS A 207 -15.44 -1.76 20.15
N THR A 208 -16.27 -1.31 21.10
CA THR A 208 -17.32 -2.12 21.73
C THR A 208 -18.34 -2.71 20.74
N ILE A 209 -18.62 -1.97 19.63
CA ILE A 209 -19.55 -2.45 18.58
C ILE A 209 -19.03 -3.68 17.82
N PHE A 210 -17.75 -3.99 17.92
CA PHE A 210 -17.10 -5.12 17.24
C PHE A 210 -16.70 -6.24 18.18
N ARG A 211 -17.16 -6.19 19.44
CA ARG A 211 -16.82 -7.21 20.43
C ARG A 211 -17.22 -8.59 19.94
N GLY A 212 -16.24 -9.49 19.91
CA GLY A 212 -16.44 -10.88 19.52
C GLY A 212 -16.36 -11.19 18.03
N ASN A 213 -16.32 -10.15 17.15
CA ASN A 213 -16.28 -10.38 15.71
C ASN A 213 -15.21 -9.57 14.94
N VAL A 214 -14.32 -8.85 15.67
CA VAL A 214 -13.12 -8.24 15.13
C VAL A 214 -11.92 -8.52 16.03
N LEU A 215 -10.79 -8.89 15.45
CA LEU A 215 -9.51 -9.04 16.14
C LEU A 215 -8.40 -8.30 15.38
N SER A 216 -7.39 -7.87 16.14
CA SER A 216 -6.13 -7.38 15.57
C SER A 216 -5.01 -8.40 15.75
N VAL A 217 -4.12 -8.50 14.76
CA VAL A 217 -2.93 -9.38 14.75
C VAL A 217 -1.68 -8.51 14.64
N GLU A 218 -0.74 -8.72 15.53
CA GLU A 218 0.51 -7.96 15.64
C GLU A 218 1.56 -8.48 14.64
N SER A 219 1.58 -7.92 13.44
CA SER A 219 2.44 -8.43 12.36
C SER A 219 3.95 -8.29 12.64
N TYR A 220 4.38 -7.38 13.52
CA TYR A 220 5.79 -7.28 13.90
C TYR A 220 6.35 -8.56 14.53
N LYS A 221 5.50 -9.37 15.18
CA LYS A 221 5.90 -10.65 15.79
C LYS A 221 6.32 -11.70 14.76
N ASP A 222 5.78 -11.59 13.57
CA ASP A 222 6.04 -12.50 12.46
C ASP A 222 7.24 -12.04 11.61
N TYR A 223 7.82 -10.87 11.91
CA TYR A 223 8.90 -10.27 11.15
C TYR A 223 10.12 -11.20 11.04
N SER A 224 10.71 -11.30 9.85
CA SER A 224 11.88 -12.12 9.62
C SER A 224 13.17 -11.38 10.00
N ASN A 225 13.63 -11.57 11.23
CA ASN A 225 14.92 -11.03 11.68
C ASN A 225 16.09 -11.60 10.84
N PHE A 226 15.97 -12.83 10.34
CA PHE A 226 16.97 -13.43 9.46
C PHE A 226 17.05 -12.68 8.12
N SER A 227 15.91 -12.48 7.45
CA SER A 227 15.89 -11.66 6.20
C SER A 227 16.43 -10.25 6.45
N HIS A 228 16.15 -9.69 7.63
CA HIS A 228 16.65 -8.38 7.99
C HIS A 228 18.16 -8.33 8.19
N SER A 229 18.74 -9.32 8.85
CA SER A 229 20.20 -9.38 9.05
C SER A 229 20.96 -9.49 7.72
N VAL A 230 20.39 -10.17 6.73
CA VAL A 230 20.96 -10.22 5.37
C VAL A 230 20.80 -8.86 4.67
N PHE A 231 19.63 -8.20 4.83
CA PHE A 231 19.41 -6.84 4.30
C PHE A 231 20.43 -5.83 4.85
N GLU A 232 20.78 -5.91 6.14
CA GLU A 232 21.74 -5.00 6.79
C GLU A 232 23.20 -5.18 6.30
N LYS A 233 23.54 -6.33 5.71
CA LYS A 233 24.84 -6.52 5.04
C LYS A 233 25.03 -5.60 3.83
N GLY A 234 23.95 -5.02 3.35
CA GLY A 234 23.94 -4.10 2.22
C GLY A 234 23.84 -4.77 0.87
N TRP A 235 23.60 -3.95 -0.10
CA TRP A 235 23.46 -4.23 -1.52
C TRP A 235 24.54 -3.44 -2.28
N PRO A 236 25.07 -3.89 -3.42
CA PRO A 236 24.78 -5.10 -4.17
C PRO A 236 25.67 -6.32 -3.84
N PRO A 237 26.73 -6.25 -2.99
CA PRO A 237 27.68 -7.37 -2.87
C PRO A 237 27.04 -8.67 -2.33
N HIS A 238 25.89 -8.57 -1.64
CA HIS A 238 25.19 -9.69 -1.04
C HIS A 238 23.90 -10.07 -1.79
N TYR A 239 23.80 -9.73 -3.09
CA TYR A 239 22.58 -9.97 -3.87
C TYR A 239 22.12 -11.43 -3.88
N HIS A 240 23.06 -12.37 -4.06
CA HIS A 240 22.71 -13.79 -4.11
C HIS A 240 22.14 -14.30 -2.79
N GLU A 241 22.75 -13.90 -1.67
CA GLU A 241 22.24 -14.24 -0.35
C GLU A 241 20.87 -13.58 -0.12
N TRP A 242 20.75 -12.28 -0.47
CA TRP A 242 19.49 -11.55 -0.36
C TRP A 242 18.35 -12.20 -1.14
N SER A 243 18.57 -12.61 -2.37
CA SER A 243 17.53 -13.17 -3.25
C SER A 243 16.93 -14.48 -2.74
N THR A 244 17.58 -15.15 -1.77
CA THR A 244 17.06 -16.37 -1.13
C THR A 244 16.12 -16.07 0.05
N VAL A 245 16.13 -14.85 0.60
CA VAL A 245 15.41 -14.52 1.85
C VAL A 245 14.48 -13.32 1.72
N GLY A 246 14.58 -12.58 0.62
CA GLY A 246 13.75 -11.41 0.36
C GLY A 246 13.64 -11.08 -1.12
N SER A 247 12.65 -10.29 -1.49
CA SER A 247 12.39 -9.89 -2.88
C SER A 247 12.15 -8.39 -3.04
N ASP A 248 12.04 -7.64 -1.94
CA ASP A 248 11.80 -6.19 -1.97
C ASP A 248 12.61 -5.46 -0.91
N ARG A 249 13.09 -4.24 -1.23
CA ARG A 249 13.92 -3.43 -0.34
C ARG A 249 13.63 -1.95 -0.45
N PRO A 250 13.45 -1.29 0.65
CA PRO A 250 13.29 -1.77 2.04
C PRO A 250 11.83 -2.07 2.41
N TYR A 251 10.94 -2.13 1.42
CA TYR A 251 9.49 -2.17 1.60
C TYR A 251 8.92 -3.58 1.76
N HIS A 252 7.60 -3.65 1.99
CA HIS A 252 6.80 -4.88 2.00
C HIS A 252 7.40 -5.99 2.88
N TYR A 253 7.88 -5.62 4.09
CA TYR A 253 8.51 -6.57 5.02
C TYR A 253 9.66 -7.33 4.36
N LEU A 254 10.43 -6.62 3.53
CA LEU A 254 11.56 -7.13 2.73
C LEU A 254 11.15 -8.15 1.66
N GLY A 255 9.86 -8.31 1.36
CA GLY A 255 9.38 -9.38 0.49
C GLY A 255 9.73 -10.77 1.01
N SER A 256 9.83 -10.94 2.35
CA SER A 256 10.23 -12.19 2.99
C SER A 256 9.11 -13.21 2.96
N GLY A 257 9.31 -14.34 2.24
CA GLY A 257 8.35 -15.45 2.23
C GLY A 257 8.09 -16.00 3.63
N ALA A 258 9.13 -16.09 4.47
CA ALA A 258 8.99 -16.55 5.86
C ALA A 258 8.08 -15.63 6.70
N PHE A 259 8.15 -14.32 6.50
CA PHE A 259 7.24 -13.38 7.12
C PHE A 259 5.78 -13.65 6.70
N PHE A 260 5.53 -13.73 5.40
CA PHE A 260 4.15 -13.87 4.90
C PHE A 260 3.52 -15.23 5.27
N VAL A 261 4.30 -16.31 5.35
CA VAL A 261 3.80 -17.60 5.84
C VAL A 261 3.38 -17.50 7.31
N ARG A 262 4.22 -16.96 8.19
CA ARG A 262 3.91 -16.79 9.62
C ARG A 262 2.72 -15.87 9.82
N LEU A 263 2.67 -14.76 9.10
CA LEU A 263 1.55 -13.82 9.16
C LEU A 263 0.24 -14.47 8.69
N GLY A 264 0.31 -15.30 7.65
CA GLY A 264 -0.83 -16.12 7.19
C GLY A 264 -1.37 -17.03 8.28
N ASP A 265 -0.49 -17.74 8.99
CA ASP A 265 -0.85 -18.57 10.14
C ASP A 265 -1.47 -17.73 11.27
N SER A 266 -0.89 -16.56 11.55
CA SER A 266 -1.42 -15.64 12.57
C SER A 266 -2.83 -15.15 12.21
N PHE A 267 -3.09 -14.81 10.95
CA PHE A 267 -4.41 -14.43 10.45
C PHE A 267 -5.41 -15.59 10.49
N ALA A 268 -5.00 -16.78 10.08
CA ALA A 268 -5.83 -17.98 10.12
C ALA A 268 -6.26 -18.32 11.56
N ASN A 269 -5.33 -18.28 12.50
CA ASN A 269 -5.60 -18.52 13.93
C ASN A 269 -6.56 -17.47 14.50
N ALA A 270 -6.42 -16.19 14.14
CA ALA A 270 -7.33 -15.13 14.56
C ALA A 270 -8.74 -15.34 13.97
N MET A 271 -8.82 -15.70 12.70
CA MET A 271 -10.09 -16.00 12.03
C MET A 271 -10.80 -17.22 12.65
N TYR A 272 -10.05 -18.27 12.94
CA TYR A 272 -10.58 -19.47 13.61
C TYR A 272 -11.18 -19.12 14.99
N LYS A 273 -10.46 -18.31 15.80
CA LYS A 273 -10.97 -17.85 17.09
C LYS A 273 -12.28 -17.09 16.98
N LEU A 274 -12.38 -16.17 16.02
CA LEU A 274 -13.62 -15.40 15.79
C LEU A 274 -14.79 -16.28 15.38
N ARG A 275 -14.55 -17.26 14.51
CA ARG A 275 -15.61 -18.19 14.06
C ARG A 275 -16.07 -19.16 15.19
N ALA A 276 -15.15 -19.63 16.02
CA ALA A 276 -15.49 -20.49 17.15
C ALA A 276 -16.37 -19.82 18.21
N HIS A 277 -16.35 -18.49 18.30
CA HIS A 277 -17.19 -17.71 19.22
C HIS A 277 -18.53 -17.28 18.58
N SER A 278 -18.71 -17.49 17.29
CA SER A 278 -19.92 -17.10 16.55
C SER A 278 -20.95 -18.24 16.43
N ASN A 279 -20.57 -19.44 16.83
CA ASN A 279 -21.43 -20.62 16.97
C ASN A 279 -21.82 -20.80 18.43
#